data_7a16a469bd950504f1d2b5d3f84d616d
#
_entry.id   7a16a469bd950504f1d2b5d3f84d616d
#
_cell.length_a   1.000
_cell.length_b   1.000
_cell.length_c   1.000
_cell.angle_alpha   90.00
_cell.angle_beta   90.00
_cell.angle_gamma   90.00
#
_symmetry.space_group_name_H-M   'P 1'
#
loop_
_entity.id
_entity.type
_entity.pdbx_description
1 polymer ?
#
loop_
_entity_poly.entity_id
_entity_poly.type
_entity_poly.pdbx_seq_one_letter_code
_entity_poly.pdbx_strand_id
1 'polypeptide(L)'
;MASRPFARIRRICNYFFMAFLILLGGLLFNLDRLDSVGIRLLQVQRFLPRSVRTFLPGGSAAEGKAQPREILEGKIIQVYDGDTATLLTPEGDTKYKIRFYGIDAPEAAQQGGGASRDALADMILGRNVRVEVANTDQYGRAVGKVYVDGKFVNFEMVKLGHAWHYVAYARDEPEFALAELAARRARLGLWNAQNPTPPWEYRKTHK
;
A
#
# COMPACT_ATOMS: atom_id res chain seq x y z
N MET A 1 50.96 -26.83 4.31
CA MET A 1 49.75 -26.93 3.42
C MET A 1 48.76 -25.89 3.88
N ALA A 2 48.72 -24.74 3.22
CA ALA A 2 47.83 -23.64 3.57
C ALA A 2 46.76 -23.51 2.50
N SER A 3 45.50 -23.71 2.90
CA SER A 3 44.31 -23.65 2.06
C SER A 3 43.97 -22.21 1.66
N ARG A 4 43.68 -22.01 0.40
CA ARG A 4 43.39 -20.68 -0.24
C ARG A 4 41.89 -20.28 -0.07
N PRO A 5 41.52 -19.40 0.87
CA PRO A 5 40.14 -18.89 0.96
C PRO A 5 39.85 -17.74 0.01
N PHE A 6 40.85 -17.09 -0.60
CA PHE A 6 40.68 -15.86 -1.37
C PHE A 6 40.06 -16.00 -2.78
N ALA A 7 40.05 -17.21 -3.34
CA ALA A 7 39.52 -17.44 -4.69
C ALA A 7 37.98 -17.43 -4.76
N ARG A 8 37.28 -17.77 -3.65
CA ARG A 8 35.81 -17.74 -3.60
C ARG A 8 35.23 -16.33 -3.46
N ILE A 9 35.89 -15.47 -2.67
CA ILE A 9 35.44 -14.09 -2.46
C ILE A 9 35.54 -13.27 -3.76
N ARG A 10 36.61 -13.47 -4.54
CA ARG A 10 36.80 -12.76 -5.81
C ARG A 10 35.78 -13.12 -6.90
N ARG A 11 35.24 -14.34 -6.90
CA ARG A 11 34.15 -14.74 -7.82
C ARG A 11 32.82 -14.12 -7.41
N ILE A 12 32.50 -14.00 -6.13
CA ILE A 12 31.28 -13.41 -5.63
C ILE A 12 31.26 -11.89 -5.93
N CYS A 13 32.36 -11.18 -5.71
CA CYS A 13 32.48 -9.77 -6.07
C CYS A 13 32.31 -9.51 -7.58
N ASN A 14 32.84 -10.36 -8.45
CA ASN A 14 32.66 -10.21 -9.89
C ASN A 14 31.20 -10.40 -10.35
N TYR A 15 30.45 -11.28 -9.70
CA TYR A 15 29.01 -11.45 -10.02
C TYR A 15 28.17 -10.26 -9.53
N PHE A 16 28.49 -9.66 -8.37
CA PHE A 16 27.85 -8.44 -7.90
C PHE A 16 28.17 -7.23 -8.79
N PHE A 17 29.39 -7.12 -9.25
CA PHE A 17 29.81 -6.04 -10.14
C PHE A 17 29.18 -6.16 -11.53
N MET A 18 29.06 -7.36 -12.09
CA MET A 18 28.34 -7.59 -13.35
C MET A 18 26.84 -7.34 -13.23
N ALA A 19 26.20 -7.75 -12.13
CA ALA A 19 24.79 -7.47 -11.88
C ALA A 19 24.53 -5.96 -11.73
N PHE A 20 25.44 -5.24 -11.08
CA PHE A 20 25.37 -3.78 -10.94
C PHE A 20 25.55 -3.05 -12.27
N LEU A 21 26.45 -3.52 -13.16
CA LEU A 21 26.63 -2.97 -14.51
C LEU A 21 25.42 -3.20 -15.42
N ILE A 22 24.74 -4.36 -15.28
CA ILE A 22 23.51 -4.64 -16.02
C ILE A 22 22.37 -3.75 -15.54
N LEU A 23 22.27 -3.49 -14.23
CA LEU A 23 21.30 -2.55 -13.64
C LEU A 23 21.60 -1.09 -14.04
N LEU A 24 22.86 -0.70 -14.09
CA LEU A 24 23.27 0.65 -14.49
C LEU A 24 23.09 0.88 -16.01
N GLY A 25 23.37 -0.15 -16.82
CA GLY A 25 23.13 -0.12 -18.27
C GLY A 25 21.64 -0.04 -18.62
N GLY A 26 20.77 -0.70 -17.82
CA GLY A 26 19.31 -0.63 -17.98
C GLY A 26 18.72 0.74 -17.63
N LEU A 27 19.41 1.54 -16.79
CA LEU A 27 18.95 2.88 -16.42
C LEU A 27 19.30 3.95 -17.48
N LEU A 28 20.26 3.68 -18.36
CA LEU A 28 20.74 4.61 -19.40
C LEU A 28 20.15 4.32 -20.78
N PHE A 29 19.49 3.18 -20.97
CA PHE A 29 18.82 2.84 -22.24
C PHE A 29 17.31 2.81 -22.05
N ASN A 30 16.63 3.64 -22.81
CA ASN A 30 15.18 3.76 -22.93
C ASN A 30 14.53 2.37 -22.96
N LEU A 31 13.64 2.07 -21.98
CA LEU A 31 12.97 0.79 -21.77
C LEU A 31 12.14 0.31 -22.99
N ASP A 32 11.77 1.23 -23.89
CA ASP A 32 10.95 0.95 -25.07
C ASP A 32 11.69 0.17 -26.18
N ARG A 33 12.99 -0.07 -26.06
CA ARG A 33 13.77 -0.85 -27.02
C ARG A 33 14.06 -2.31 -26.62
N LEU A 34 13.69 -2.73 -25.40
CA LEU A 34 13.95 -4.10 -24.93
C LEU A 34 13.03 -5.15 -25.54
N ASP A 35 11.88 -4.73 -26.07
CA ASP A 35 10.96 -5.64 -26.76
C ASP A 35 11.48 -6.16 -28.12
N SER A 36 12.47 -5.48 -28.71
CA SER A 36 13.01 -5.84 -30.02
C SER A 36 14.13 -6.90 -29.98
N VAL A 37 14.67 -7.21 -28.81
CA VAL A 37 15.84 -8.13 -28.67
C VAL A 37 15.43 -9.55 -28.26
N GLY A 38 14.14 -9.85 -28.08
CA GLY A 38 13.64 -11.22 -27.93
C GLY A 38 14.23 -12.04 -26.77
N ILE A 39 14.96 -11.43 -25.84
CA ILE A 39 15.49 -12.12 -24.67
C ILE A 39 14.38 -12.20 -23.62
N ARG A 40 13.62 -13.29 -23.65
CA ARG A 40 12.62 -13.59 -22.63
C ARG A 40 13.33 -13.69 -21.28
N LEU A 41 13.00 -12.80 -20.37
CA LEU A 41 13.47 -12.80 -18.95
C LEU A 41 13.32 -14.19 -18.28
N LEU A 42 12.44 -15.03 -18.79
CA LEU A 42 12.19 -16.42 -18.34
C LEU A 42 13.38 -17.38 -18.51
N GLN A 43 14.34 -17.08 -19.40
CA GLN A 43 15.50 -17.97 -19.60
C GLN A 43 16.60 -17.72 -18.56
N VAL A 44 16.71 -16.52 -18.00
CA VAL A 44 17.77 -16.21 -17.04
C VAL A 44 17.47 -16.84 -15.67
N GLN A 45 16.22 -17.12 -15.36
CA GLN A 45 15.81 -17.73 -14.09
C GLN A 45 16.35 -19.17 -13.88
N ARG A 46 16.68 -19.89 -14.96
CA ARG A 46 17.21 -21.27 -14.86
C ARG A 46 18.61 -21.36 -14.26
N PHE A 47 19.38 -20.28 -14.31
CA PHE A 47 20.77 -20.27 -13.87
C PHE A 47 21.00 -19.65 -12.50
N LEU A 48 19.95 -19.16 -11.83
CA LEU A 48 20.07 -18.55 -10.50
C LEU A 48 19.88 -19.57 -9.39
N PRO A 49 20.68 -19.50 -8.31
CA PRO A 49 20.49 -20.32 -7.12
C PRO A 49 19.09 -20.15 -6.55
N ARG A 50 18.52 -21.21 -5.95
CA ARG A 50 17.17 -21.18 -5.37
C ARG A 50 16.93 -20.02 -4.40
N SER A 51 17.96 -19.61 -3.67
CA SER A 51 17.92 -18.48 -2.72
C SER A 51 17.73 -17.10 -3.35
N VAL A 52 17.92 -16.95 -4.67
CA VAL A 52 17.77 -15.66 -5.37
C VAL A 52 16.48 -15.62 -6.20
N ARG A 53 15.88 -16.78 -6.50
CA ARG A 53 14.64 -16.86 -7.28
C ARG A 53 13.43 -16.22 -6.60
N THR A 54 13.43 -16.16 -5.27
CA THR A 54 12.35 -15.58 -4.47
C THR A 54 12.31 -14.05 -4.50
N PHE A 55 13.35 -13.39 -4.99
CA PHE A 55 13.44 -11.92 -5.05
C PHE A 55 13.21 -11.32 -6.44
N LEU A 56 12.93 -12.15 -7.46
CA LEU A 56 12.67 -11.62 -8.80
C LEU A 56 11.16 -11.46 -9.05
N PRO A 57 10.72 -10.32 -9.63
CA PRO A 57 9.35 -10.16 -10.07
C PRO A 57 9.08 -11.18 -11.19
N GLY A 58 8.28 -12.20 -10.92
CA GLY A 58 7.95 -13.31 -11.84
C GLY A 58 8.17 -14.70 -11.28
N GLY A 59 8.74 -14.84 -10.07
CA GLY A 59 8.64 -16.08 -9.31
C GLY A 59 7.18 -16.26 -8.86
N SER A 60 6.53 -17.30 -9.33
CA SER A 60 5.15 -17.66 -9.03
C SER A 60 4.97 -17.94 -7.52
N ALA A 61 4.87 -16.88 -6.75
CA ALA A 61 4.02 -16.81 -5.59
C ALA A 61 2.80 -16.00 -6.02
N ALA A 62 1.96 -16.62 -6.84
CA ALA A 62 0.55 -16.33 -6.78
C ALA A 62 0.07 -16.87 -5.42
N GLU A 63 0.51 -16.25 -4.33
CA GLU A 63 -0.30 -16.18 -3.13
C GLU A 63 -1.54 -15.43 -3.57
N GLY A 64 -2.61 -16.21 -3.79
CA GLY A 64 -3.88 -15.67 -4.21
C GLY A 64 -4.28 -14.61 -3.18
N LYS A 65 -4.24 -13.33 -3.57
CA LYS A 65 -4.95 -12.29 -2.83
C LYS A 65 -6.34 -12.85 -2.63
N ALA A 66 -6.72 -13.08 -1.37
CA ALA A 66 -8.04 -13.62 -1.06
C ALA A 66 -9.06 -12.78 -1.82
N GLN A 67 -9.90 -13.42 -2.62
CA GLN A 67 -10.96 -12.73 -3.35
C GLN A 67 -11.81 -11.97 -2.34
N PRO A 68 -12.24 -10.74 -2.62
CA PRO A 68 -13.10 -10.00 -1.73
C PRO A 68 -14.37 -10.83 -1.48
N ARG A 69 -14.84 -10.87 -0.22
CA ARG A 69 -16.04 -11.60 0.14
C ARG A 69 -17.30 -11.03 -0.51
N GLU A 70 -17.27 -9.72 -0.74
CA GLU A 70 -18.37 -8.95 -1.30
C GLU A 70 -17.81 -7.70 -1.98
N ILE A 71 -18.48 -7.24 -3.02
CA ILE A 71 -18.21 -5.95 -3.67
C ILE A 71 -19.45 -5.08 -3.46
N LEU A 72 -19.24 -3.90 -2.87
CA LEU A 72 -20.26 -2.87 -2.78
C LEU A 72 -19.94 -1.76 -3.76
N GLU A 73 -20.93 -1.30 -4.49
CA GLU A 73 -20.85 -0.13 -5.37
C GLU A 73 -21.90 0.89 -4.97
N GLY A 74 -21.58 2.17 -5.06
CA GLY A 74 -22.52 3.22 -4.72
C GLY A 74 -21.86 4.57 -4.53
N LYS A 75 -22.67 5.55 -4.15
CA LYS A 75 -22.26 6.93 -3.96
C LYS A 75 -21.89 7.19 -2.50
N ILE A 76 -20.76 7.83 -2.24
CA ILE A 76 -20.45 8.33 -0.90
C ILE A 76 -21.29 9.55 -0.59
N ILE A 77 -22.11 9.44 0.45
CA ILE A 77 -23.05 10.51 0.87
C ILE A 77 -22.58 11.23 2.15
N GLN A 78 -21.64 10.64 2.90
CA GLN A 78 -21.13 11.23 4.14
C GLN A 78 -19.72 10.72 4.44
N VAL A 79 -18.85 11.59 4.94
CA VAL A 79 -17.52 11.29 5.49
C VAL A 79 -17.50 11.72 6.94
N TYR A 80 -17.11 10.84 7.86
CA TYR A 80 -17.08 11.12 9.32
C TYR A 80 -15.71 11.58 9.80
N ASP A 81 -14.68 10.88 9.34
CA ASP A 81 -13.28 11.07 9.65
C ASP A 81 -12.43 10.62 8.45
N GLY A 82 -11.11 10.51 8.61
CA GLY A 82 -10.20 10.15 7.51
C GLY A 82 -10.22 8.67 7.10
N ASP A 83 -11.06 7.83 7.70
CA ASP A 83 -11.13 6.40 7.37
C ASP A 83 -12.53 5.78 7.51
N THR A 84 -13.56 6.63 7.68
CA THR A 84 -14.95 6.16 7.84
C THR A 84 -15.90 7.02 7.00
N ALA A 85 -16.69 6.36 6.15
CA ALA A 85 -17.67 7.02 5.28
C ALA A 85 -18.97 6.21 5.19
N THR A 86 -20.05 6.82 4.67
CA THR A 86 -21.30 6.14 4.32
C THR A 86 -21.46 6.07 2.81
N LEU A 87 -21.64 4.86 2.32
CA LEU A 87 -22.01 4.53 0.93
C LEU A 87 -23.52 4.34 0.84
N LEU A 88 -24.14 4.93 -0.16
CA LEU A 88 -25.54 4.70 -0.56
C LEU A 88 -25.52 3.88 -1.84
N THR A 89 -26.27 2.76 -1.87
CA THR A 89 -26.38 1.92 -3.07
C THR A 89 -26.99 2.66 -4.25
N PRO A 90 -26.78 2.21 -5.49
CA PRO A 90 -27.36 2.86 -6.68
C PRO A 90 -28.88 2.94 -6.64
N GLU A 91 -29.56 1.98 -6.03
CA GLU A 91 -31.01 1.93 -5.83
C GLU A 91 -31.49 3.02 -4.86
N GLY A 92 -30.59 3.56 -4.02
CA GLY A 92 -30.87 4.64 -3.10
C GLY A 92 -31.58 4.22 -1.81
N ASP A 93 -31.68 2.94 -1.54
CA ASP A 93 -32.44 2.36 -0.42
C ASP A 93 -31.54 1.86 0.72
N THR A 94 -30.32 1.43 0.42
CA THR A 94 -29.43 0.82 1.39
C THR A 94 -28.19 1.67 1.66
N LYS A 95 -27.87 1.85 2.95
CA LYS A 95 -26.69 2.60 3.40
C LYS A 95 -25.73 1.64 4.11
N TYR A 96 -24.47 1.66 3.68
CA TYR A 96 -23.40 0.93 4.31
C TYR A 96 -22.42 1.90 4.99
N LYS A 97 -22.12 1.67 6.26
CA LYS A 97 -21.03 2.36 6.92
C LYS A 97 -19.73 1.62 6.60
N ILE A 98 -18.80 2.29 5.92
CA ILE A 98 -17.54 1.72 5.45
C ILE A 98 -16.42 2.16 6.38
N ARG A 99 -15.64 1.21 6.90
CA ARG A 99 -14.36 1.43 7.57
C ARG A 99 -13.24 1.06 6.60
N PHE A 100 -12.32 1.97 6.38
CA PHE A 100 -11.27 1.78 5.39
C PHE A 100 -10.22 0.79 5.91
N TYR A 101 -10.04 -0.28 5.16
CA TYR A 101 -9.12 -1.37 5.50
C TYR A 101 -7.67 -0.88 5.57
N GLY A 102 -6.93 -1.36 6.59
CA GLY A 102 -5.48 -1.22 6.68
C GLY A 102 -4.97 0.16 7.07
N ILE A 103 -5.84 1.13 7.30
CA ILE A 103 -5.46 2.48 7.73
C ILE A 103 -6.17 2.88 9.02
N ASP A 104 -5.59 3.84 9.75
CA ASP A 104 -6.17 4.44 10.93
C ASP A 104 -5.93 5.96 10.89
N ALA A 105 -7.00 6.72 10.85
CA ALA A 105 -6.97 8.17 10.74
C ALA A 105 -7.16 8.83 12.10
N PRO A 106 -6.68 10.07 12.31
CA PRO A 106 -6.93 10.79 13.54
C PRO A 106 -8.43 10.94 13.80
N GLU A 107 -8.81 10.81 15.08
CA GLU A 107 -10.16 11.07 15.53
C GLU A 107 -10.57 12.53 15.23
N ALA A 108 -11.86 12.81 15.14
CA ALA A 108 -12.36 14.16 14.79
C ALA A 108 -11.83 15.26 15.73
N ALA A 109 -11.69 14.97 17.03
CA ALA A 109 -11.16 15.89 18.04
C ALA A 109 -9.64 15.85 18.18
N GLN A 110 -8.97 14.92 17.48
CA GLN A 110 -7.52 14.79 17.51
C GLN A 110 -6.86 15.79 16.55
N GLN A 111 -5.65 16.24 16.89
CA GLN A 111 -4.86 17.07 15.99
C GLN A 111 -4.70 16.39 14.62
N GLY A 112 -5.09 17.10 13.56
CA GLY A 112 -5.08 16.60 12.20
C GLY A 112 -6.36 15.87 11.76
N GLY A 113 -7.32 15.60 12.69
CA GLY A 113 -8.56 14.89 12.38
C GLY A 113 -9.41 15.61 11.33
N GLY A 114 -9.59 16.93 11.47
CA GLY A 114 -10.30 17.73 10.50
C GLY A 114 -9.64 17.68 9.10
N ALA A 115 -8.33 17.90 9.05
CA ALA A 115 -7.58 17.84 7.77
C ALA A 115 -7.63 16.45 7.11
N SER A 116 -7.57 15.38 7.91
CA SER A 116 -7.70 14.01 7.41
C SER A 116 -9.10 13.75 6.85
N ARG A 117 -10.16 14.16 7.57
CA ARG A 117 -11.55 14.07 7.10
C ARG A 117 -11.74 14.84 5.78
N ASP A 118 -11.28 16.07 5.73
CA ASP A 118 -11.47 16.95 4.57
C ASP A 118 -10.71 16.37 3.35
N ALA A 119 -9.49 15.86 3.54
CA ALA A 119 -8.74 15.18 2.47
C ALA A 119 -9.49 13.95 1.93
N LEU A 120 -10.09 13.13 2.80
CA LEU A 120 -10.92 12.01 2.35
C LEU A 120 -12.17 12.50 1.63
N ALA A 121 -12.85 13.52 2.17
CA ALA A 121 -14.05 14.08 1.55
C ALA A 121 -13.76 14.63 0.15
N ASP A 122 -12.66 15.34 -0.06
CA ASP A 122 -12.24 15.85 -1.37
C ASP A 122 -12.03 14.73 -2.40
N MET A 123 -11.58 13.56 -1.94
CA MET A 123 -11.36 12.42 -2.81
C MET A 123 -12.64 11.71 -3.21
N ILE A 124 -13.64 11.57 -2.29
CA ILE A 124 -14.74 10.61 -2.49
C ILE A 124 -16.15 11.15 -2.25
N LEU A 125 -16.33 12.26 -1.55
CA LEU A 125 -17.67 12.75 -1.23
C LEU A 125 -18.47 13.07 -2.51
N GLY A 126 -19.68 12.54 -2.61
CA GLY A 126 -20.54 12.71 -3.78
C GLY A 126 -20.13 11.87 -4.99
N ARG A 127 -19.07 11.07 -4.92
CA ARG A 127 -18.58 10.24 -6.02
C ARG A 127 -19.05 8.78 -5.89
N ASN A 128 -19.15 8.10 -7.01
CA ASN A 128 -19.36 6.65 -7.02
C ASN A 128 -18.04 5.95 -6.72
N VAL A 129 -18.09 4.99 -5.81
CA VAL A 129 -16.93 4.19 -5.40
C VAL A 129 -17.25 2.71 -5.52
N ARG A 130 -16.20 1.91 -5.63
CA ARG A 130 -16.23 0.46 -5.53
C ARG A 130 -15.47 0.07 -4.25
N VAL A 131 -16.12 -0.74 -3.41
CA VAL A 131 -15.56 -1.22 -2.14
C VAL A 131 -15.40 -2.73 -2.20
N GLU A 132 -14.17 -3.20 -2.07
CA GLU A 132 -13.86 -4.63 -1.89
C GLU A 132 -13.90 -4.95 -0.40
N VAL A 133 -14.99 -5.58 0.05
CA VAL A 133 -15.21 -5.89 1.47
C VAL A 133 -14.32 -7.07 1.88
N ALA A 134 -13.46 -6.85 2.86
CA ALA A 134 -12.63 -7.88 3.46
C ALA A 134 -13.37 -8.62 4.57
N ASN A 135 -14.06 -7.88 5.44
CA ASN A 135 -14.86 -8.41 6.55
C ASN A 135 -15.87 -7.35 7.03
N THR A 136 -16.70 -7.75 8.00
CA THR A 136 -17.56 -6.85 8.78
C THR A 136 -17.03 -6.81 10.21
N ASP A 137 -16.89 -5.62 10.78
CA ASP A 137 -16.40 -5.46 12.15
C ASP A 137 -17.51 -5.67 13.20
N GLN A 138 -17.13 -5.66 14.48
CA GLN A 138 -18.05 -5.85 15.61
C GLN A 138 -19.13 -4.76 15.73
N TYR A 139 -18.97 -3.63 15.02
CA TYR A 139 -19.93 -2.52 14.99
C TYR A 139 -20.84 -2.56 13.76
N GLY A 140 -20.75 -3.62 12.95
CA GLY A 140 -21.54 -3.79 11.72
C GLY A 140 -21.05 -2.97 10.53
N ARG A 141 -19.82 -2.37 10.60
CA ARG A 141 -19.25 -1.64 9.47
C ARG A 141 -18.60 -2.61 8.47
N ALA A 142 -18.81 -2.38 7.20
CA ALA A 142 -18.05 -3.08 6.15
C ALA A 142 -16.60 -2.55 6.13
N VAL A 143 -15.64 -3.42 6.43
CA VAL A 143 -14.21 -3.09 6.36
C VAL A 143 -13.70 -3.43 4.97
N GLY A 144 -13.25 -2.41 4.20
CA GLY A 144 -12.95 -2.65 2.80
C GLY A 144 -11.88 -1.74 2.18
N LYS A 145 -11.42 -2.18 1.00
CA LYS A 145 -10.56 -1.44 0.10
C LYS A 145 -11.44 -0.59 -0.82
N VAL A 146 -11.29 0.72 -0.75
CA VAL A 146 -12.15 1.68 -1.46
C VAL A 146 -11.43 2.22 -2.69
N TYR A 147 -12.13 2.17 -3.82
CA TYR A 147 -11.61 2.65 -5.11
C TYR A 147 -12.54 3.70 -5.71
N VAL A 148 -11.95 4.76 -6.23
CA VAL A 148 -12.64 5.81 -7.01
C VAL A 148 -11.86 6.05 -8.29
N ASP A 149 -12.50 5.94 -9.45
CA ASP A 149 -11.86 6.06 -10.78
C ASP A 149 -10.56 5.25 -10.89
N GLY A 150 -10.56 4.03 -10.36
CA GLY A 150 -9.41 3.12 -10.35
C GLY A 150 -8.32 3.46 -9.33
N LYS A 151 -8.42 4.56 -8.58
CA LYS A 151 -7.47 4.93 -7.53
C LYS A 151 -7.80 4.24 -6.22
N PHE A 152 -6.83 3.64 -5.58
CA PHE A 152 -6.95 3.01 -4.25
C PHE A 152 -6.88 4.08 -3.15
N VAL A 153 -8.03 4.51 -2.65
CA VAL A 153 -8.17 5.65 -1.74
C VAL A 153 -7.46 5.43 -0.41
N ASN A 154 -7.57 4.22 0.17
CA ASN A 154 -6.88 3.88 1.43
C ASN A 154 -5.36 4.14 1.32
N PHE A 155 -4.77 3.73 0.21
CA PHE A 155 -3.34 3.93 -0.05
C PHE A 155 -3.00 5.42 -0.22
N GLU A 156 -3.81 6.18 -0.96
CA GLU A 156 -3.58 7.61 -1.16
C GLU A 156 -3.65 8.38 0.17
N MET A 157 -4.54 8.00 1.10
CA MET A 157 -4.61 8.62 2.43
C MET A 157 -3.31 8.45 3.21
N VAL A 158 -2.69 7.27 3.17
CA VAL A 158 -1.38 7.03 3.82
C VAL A 158 -0.27 7.79 3.09
N LYS A 159 -0.23 7.70 1.77
CA LYS A 159 0.79 8.32 0.92
C LYS A 159 0.84 9.84 1.06
N LEU A 160 -0.32 10.49 1.23
CA LEU A 160 -0.43 11.93 1.44
C LEU A 160 -0.26 12.34 2.92
N GLY A 161 -0.08 11.38 3.82
CA GLY A 161 0.13 11.63 5.23
C GLY A 161 -1.15 12.01 5.99
N HIS A 162 -2.32 11.57 5.53
CA HIS A 162 -3.60 11.81 6.21
C HIS A 162 -4.07 10.66 7.09
N ALA A 163 -3.45 9.48 6.97
CA ALA A 163 -3.71 8.32 7.82
C ALA A 163 -2.42 7.56 8.13
N TRP A 164 -2.41 6.80 9.23
CA TRP A 164 -1.38 5.82 9.55
C TRP A 164 -1.65 4.50 8.83
N HIS A 165 -0.59 3.77 8.48
CA HIS A 165 -0.69 2.35 8.20
C HIS A 165 -1.05 1.59 9.47
N TYR A 166 -2.22 0.93 9.50
CA TYR A 166 -2.65 0.16 10.66
C TYR A 166 -2.16 -1.29 10.57
N VAL A 167 -0.91 -1.50 10.94
CA VAL A 167 -0.18 -2.78 10.81
C VAL A 167 -0.93 -3.96 11.46
N ALA A 168 -1.69 -3.72 12.54
CA ALA A 168 -2.44 -4.78 13.20
C ALA A 168 -3.44 -5.50 12.28
N TYR A 169 -3.95 -4.81 11.25
CA TYR A 169 -4.96 -5.34 10.32
C TYR A 169 -4.47 -5.46 8.87
N ALA A 170 -3.31 -4.90 8.54
CA ALA A 170 -2.76 -4.91 7.17
C ALA A 170 -1.25 -5.18 7.18
N ARG A 171 -0.81 -6.18 7.95
CA ARG A 171 0.60 -6.56 8.06
C ARG A 171 1.20 -6.99 6.73
N ASP A 172 0.40 -7.62 5.88
CA ASP A 172 0.82 -8.20 4.60
C ASP A 172 0.70 -7.22 3.42
N GLU A 173 0.55 -5.93 3.71
CA GLU A 173 0.46 -4.86 2.71
C GLU A 173 1.71 -3.94 2.83
N PRO A 174 2.89 -4.39 2.38
CA PRO A 174 4.14 -3.65 2.56
C PRO A 174 4.15 -2.28 1.87
N GLU A 175 3.33 -2.09 0.84
CA GLU A 175 3.16 -0.81 0.14
C GLU A 175 2.66 0.30 1.07
N PHE A 176 1.80 0.01 2.05
CA PHE A 176 1.37 1.00 3.03
C PHE A 176 2.53 1.46 3.92
N ALA A 177 3.38 0.53 4.35
CA ALA A 177 4.54 0.86 5.17
C ALA A 177 5.54 1.76 4.41
N LEU A 178 5.77 1.47 3.14
CA LEU A 178 6.64 2.28 2.27
C LEU A 178 6.04 3.67 2.01
N ALA A 179 4.73 3.75 1.77
CA ALA A 179 4.03 5.01 1.57
C ALA A 179 4.08 5.88 2.82
N GLU A 180 3.83 5.31 4.01
CA GLU A 180 3.95 6.03 5.27
C GLU A 180 5.38 6.53 5.52
N LEU A 181 6.39 5.68 5.29
CA LEU A 181 7.78 6.09 5.43
C LEU A 181 8.14 7.28 4.51
N ALA A 182 7.66 7.25 3.27
CA ALA A 182 7.86 8.34 2.32
C ALA A 182 7.16 9.63 2.77
N ALA A 183 5.89 9.54 3.20
CA ALA A 183 5.12 10.67 3.73
C ALA A 183 5.79 11.31 4.96
N ARG A 184 6.31 10.49 5.90
CA ARG A 184 7.06 10.93 7.08
C ARG A 184 8.32 11.69 6.70
N ARG A 185 9.12 11.16 5.76
CA ARG A 185 10.35 11.82 5.27
C ARG A 185 10.07 13.15 4.60
N ALA A 186 8.99 13.24 3.85
CA ALA A 186 8.55 14.45 3.16
C ALA A 186 7.76 15.41 4.06
N ARG A 187 7.50 15.05 5.32
CA ARG A 187 6.70 15.82 6.30
C ARG A 187 5.31 16.18 5.77
N LEU A 188 4.65 15.25 5.06
CA LEU A 188 3.31 15.49 4.52
C LEU A 188 2.22 15.35 5.60
N GLY A 189 1.19 16.15 5.49
CA GLY A 189 -0.01 16.07 6.33
C GLY A 189 0.31 16.00 7.82
N LEU A 190 -0.05 14.90 8.47
CA LEU A 190 0.18 14.61 9.89
C LEU A 190 1.66 14.68 10.30
N TRP A 191 2.56 14.31 9.36
CA TRP A 191 4.00 14.23 9.60
C TRP A 191 4.69 15.60 9.61
N ASN A 192 3.96 16.69 9.34
CA ASN A 192 4.45 18.05 9.55
C ASN A 192 4.54 18.39 11.05
N ALA A 193 3.72 17.75 11.88
CA ALA A 193 3.83 17.85 13.35
C ALA A 193 5.10 17.13 13.84
N GLN A 194 5.70 17.65 14.92
CA GLN A 194 6.95 17.12 15.45
C GLN A 194 6.82 15.67 15.95
N ASN A 195 5.72 15.36 16.66
CA ASN A 195 5.42 14.02 17.18
C ASN A 195 3.91 13.77 17.10
N PRO A 196 3.36 13.42 15.93
CA PRO A 196 1.93 13.17 15.82
C PRO A 196 1.57 11.90 16.60
N THR A 197 0.56 12.00 17.47
CA THR A 197 0.06 10.86 18.26
C THR A 197 -0.74 9.93 17.35
N PRO A 198 -0.45 8.61 17.34
CA PRO A 198 -1.27 7.66 16.60
C PRO A 198 -2.71 7.58 17.16
N PRO A 199 -3.73 7.36 16.30
CA PRO A 199 -5.12 7.30 16.75
C PRO A 199 -5.39 6.25 17.83
N TRP A 200 -4.78 5.07 17.72
CA TRP A 200 -4.91 4.01 18.73
C TRP A 200 -4.32 4.37 20.10
N GLU A 201 -3.33 5.26 20.17
CA GLU A 201 -2.82 5.78 21.44
C GLU A 201 -3.74 6.89 21.96
N TYR A 202 -4.21 7.77 21.07
CA TYR A 202 -5.16 8.83 21.43
C TYR A 202 -6.43 8.26 22.09
N ARG A 203 -7.00 7.18 21.50
CA ARG A 203 -8.19 6.49 22.05
C ARG A 203 -7.98 5.88 23.46
N LYS A 204 -6.75 5.57 23.87
CA LYS A 204 -6.48 5.06 25.23
C LYS A 204 -6.66 6.12 26.31
N THR A 205 -6.40 7.38 25.98
CA THR A 205 -6.38 8.50 26.91
C THR A 205 -7.63 9.38 26.83
N HIS A 206 -8.46 9.22 25.78
CA HIS A 206 -9.65 10.03 25.50
C HIS A 206 -10.87 9.12 25.29
N LYS A 207 -11.24 8.37 26.33
CA LYS A 207 -12.45 7.52 26.36
C LYS A 207 -13.65 8.30 26.83
#